data_560e78f46a31bfae07b149aa164b8d0c
#
_entry.id   560e78f46a31bfae07b149aa164b8d0c
#
_cell.length_a   1.000
_cell.length_b   1.000
_cell.length_c   1.000
_cell.angle_alpha   90.00
_cell.angle_beta   90.00
_cell.angle_gamma   90.00
#
_symmetry.space_group_name_H-M   'P 1'
#
loop_
_entity.id
_entity.type
_entity.pdbx_description
1 polymer ?
#
loop_
_entity_poly.entity_id
_entity_poly.type
_entity_poly.pdbx_seq_one_letter_code
_entity_poly.pdbx_strand_id
1 'polypeptide(L)'
;MGVEMGFFSPGLYSELLARMELSVEEVPALFSAANRSASAIDRARKMICSYVDQHPKHIRDIDDIVAFGSLARYELTPNSDLDYLTISENPESSEIPDAIINNIRRTMVTGSELKKPGTTGIFGKSINPKELISNIGLQ
;
A
#
# COMPACT_ATOMS: atom_id res chain seq x y z
N MET A 1 3.77 5.23 -20.85
CA MET A 1 5.23 5.16 -20.55
C MET A 1 5.35 4.81 -19.08
N GLY A 2 5.51 3.49 -18.78
CA GLY A 2 5.51 2.99 -17.42
C GLY A 2 6.82 3.36 -16.73
N VAL A 3 6.73 4.14 -15.65
CA VAL A 3 7.84 4.28 -14.72
C VAL A 3 7.86 3.00 -13.90
N GLU A 4 8.78 2.08 -14.22
CA GLU A 4 9.17 1.02 -13.31
C GLU A 4 9.85 1.67 -12.09
N MET A 5 9.06 2.00 -11.09
CA MET A 5 9.61 2.29 -9.77
C MET A 5 9.93 0.95 -9.11
N GLY A 6 11.11 0.42 -9.41
CA GLY A 6 11.70 -0.76 -8.80
C GLY A 6 12.17 -0.46 -7.38
N PHE A 7 11.24 -0.27 -6.45
CA PHE A 7 11.55 -0.33 -5.03
C PHE A 7 11.23 -1.72 -4.53
N PHE A 8 12.25 -2.51 -4.28
CA PHE A 8 12.21 -3.90 -3.81
C PHE A 8 11.73 -4.94 -4.84
N SER A 9 12.66 -5.34 -5.70
CA SER A 9 12.55 -6.67 -6.33
C SER A 9 12.94 -7.75 -5.30
N PRO A 10 12.39 -8.96 -5.37
CA PRO A 10 12.88 -10.10 -4.58
C PRO A 10 14.39 -10.30 -4.66
N GLY A 11 15.01 -9.93 -5.80
CA GLY A 11 16.45 -9.95 -6.01
C GLY A 11 17.21 -8.97 -5.13
N LEU A 12 16.72 -7.73 -4.96
CA LEU A 12 17.35 -6.75 -4.06
C LEU A 12 17.32 -7.21 -2.61
N TYR A 13 16.22 -7.86 -2.19
CA TYR A 13 16.10 -8.39 -0.85
C TYR A 13 17.09 -9.53 -0.58
N SER A 14 17.26 -10.43 -1.54
CA SER A 14 18.25 -11.49 -1.48
C SER A 14 19.70 -10.94 -1.44
N GLU A 15 19.95 -9.86 -2.19
CA GLU A 15 21.24 -9.18 -2.16
C GLU A 15 21.53 -8.51 -0.80
N LEU A 16 20.52 -7.89 -0.19
CA LEU A 16 20.64 -7.32 1.16
C LEU A 16 20.92 -8.39 2.21
N LEU A 17 20.21 -9.52 2.16
CA LEU A 17 20.47 -10.65 3.06
C LEU A 17 21.89 -11.19 2.88
N ALA A 18 22.37 -11.34 1.64
CA ALA A 18 23.72 -11.79 1.38
C ALA A 18 24.77 -10.85 1.96
N ARG A 19 24.56 -9.52 1.88
CA ARG A 19 25.44 -8.51 2.53
C ARG A 19 25.43 -8.59 4.05
N MET A 20 24.38 -9.10 4.65
CA MET A 20 24.24 -9.35 6.09
C MET A 20 24.74 -10.74 6.49
N GLU A 21 25.32 -11.50 5.54
CA GLU A 21 25.73 -12.90 5.72
C GLU A 21 24.58 -13.82 6.17
N LEU A 22 23.34 -13.49 5.74
CA LEU A 22 22.14 -14.27 6.04
C LEU A 22 21.64 -14.94 4.77
N SER A 23 21.16 -16.17 4.94
CA SER A 23 20.44 -16.89 3.88
C SER A 23 18.92 -16.76 4.04
N VAL A 24 18.16 -17.04 2.99
CA VAL A 24 16.70 -17.04 3.03
C VAL A 24 16.18 -18.10 4.02
N GLU A 25 16.90 -19.21 4.16
CA GLU A 25 16.58 -20.29 5.07
C GLU A 25 16.73 -19.91 6.54
N GLU A 26 17.59 -18.94 6.85
CA GLU A 26 17.77 -18.43 8.21
C GLU A 26 16.71 -17.41 8.62
N VAL A 27 16.09 -16.74 7.62
CA VAL A 27 15.06 -15.72 7.87
C VAL A 27 13.79 -15.94 7.04
N PRO A 28 13.20 -17.14 7.07
CA PRO A 28 12.09 -17.49 6.17
C PRO A 28 10.85 -16.64 6.39
N ALA A 29 10.59 -16.22 7.62
CA ALA A 29 9.44 -15.37 7.95
C ALA A 29 9.55 -13.98 7.30
N LEU A 30 10.75 -13.40 7.32
CA LEU A 30 11.02 -12.09 6.75
C LEU A 30 10.89 -12.12 5.21
N PHE A 31 11.49 -13.15 4.58
CA PHE A 31 11.37 -13.36 3.14
C PHE A 31 9.92 -13.60 2.70
N SER A 32 9.18 -14.38 3.47
CA SER A 32 7.75 -14.63 3.23
C SER A 32 6.92 -13.36 3.34
N ALA A 33 7.20 -12.51 4.33
CA ALA A 33 6.53 -11.22 4.50
C ALA A 33 6.82 -10.25 3.33
N ALA A 34 8.06 -10.19 2.86
CA ALA A 34 8.46 -9.38 1.72
C ALA A 34 7.76 -9.81 0.44
N ASN A 35 7.74 -11.11 0.12
CA ASN A 35 7.06 -11.66 -1.05
C ASN A 35 5.53 -11.43 -0.97
N ARG A 36 4.95 -11.58 0.20
CA ARG A 36 3.53 -11.31 0.44
C ARG A 36 3.20 -9.85 0.17
N SER A 37 4.03 -8.92 0.67
CA SER A 37 3.87 -7.50 0.46
C SER A 37 3.98 -7.11 -1.01
N ALA A 38 4.98 -7.62 -1.73
CA ALA A 38 5.14 -7.38 -3.16
C ALA A 38 3.92 -7.86 -3.96
N SER A 39 3.44 -9.07 -3.68
CA SER A 39 2.25 -9.63 -4.33
C SER A 39 0.98 -8.84 -3.99
N ALA A 40 0.86 -8.35 -2.75
CA ALA A 40 -0.26 -7.54 -2.30
C ALA A 40 -0.29 -6.18 -3.02
N ILE A 41 0.85 -5.51 -3.14
CA ILE A 41 0.99 -4.25 -3.86
C ILE A 41 0.58 -4.40 -5.34
N ASP A 42 1.06 -5.46 -6.01
CA ASP A 42 0.72 -5.72 -7.41
C ASP A 42 -0.79 -5.95 -7.60
N ARG A 43 -1.41 -6.73 -6.71
CA ARG A 43 -2.87 -6.94 -6.74
C ARG A 43 -3.64 -5.64 -6.50
N ALA A 44 -3.27 -4.85 -5.50
CA ALA A 44 -3.92 -3.58 -5.21
C ALA A 44 -3.83 -2.62 -6.40
N ARG A 45 -2.65 -2.49 -7.02
CA ARG A 45 -2.46 -1.69 -8.23
C ARG A 45 -3.39 -2.11 -9.35
N LYS A 46 -3.44 -3.42 -9.66
CA LYS A 46 -4.32 -3.95 -10.72
C LYS A 46 -5.78 -3.63 -10.46
N MET A 47 -6.23 -3.78 -9.22
CA MET A 47 -7.61 -3.48 -8.84
C MET A 47 -7.93 -2.00 -8.94
N ILE A 48 -7.04 -1.13 -8.47
CA ILE A 48 -7.20 0.33 -8.54
C ILE A 48 -7.19 0.78 -10.01
N CYS A 49 -6.20 0.36 -10.80
CA CYS A 49 -6.15 0.70 -12.23
C CYS A 49 -7.42 0.24 -12.97
N SER A 50 -7.87 -0.99 -12.74
CA SER A 50 -9.11 -1.49 -13.35
C SER A 50 -10.34 -0.66 -12.96
N TYR A 51 -10.40 -0.20 -11.72
CA TYR A 51 -11.49 0.69 -11.27
C TYR A 51 -11.40 2.07 -11.92
N VAL A 52 -10.20 2.64 -11.99
CA VAL A 52 -9.93 3.94 -12.66
C VAL A 52 -10.39 3.90 -14.11
N ASP A 53 -10.00 2.86 -14.84
CA ASP A 53 -10.35 2.69 -16.26
C ASP A 53 -11.87 2.59 -16.50
N GLN A 54 -12.59 1.97 -15.56
CA GLN A 54 -14.05 1.82 -15.64
C GLN A 54 -14.82 3.06 -15.16
N HIS A 55 -14.20 3.91 -14.32
CA HIS A 55 -14.87 5.04 -13.68
C HIS A 55 -14.07 6.35 -13.80
N PRO A 56 -13.70 6.79 -15.02
CA PRO A 56 -12.78 7.93 -15.19
C PRO A 56 -13.31 9.25 -14.65
N LYS A 57 -14.63 9.35 -14.41
CA LYS A 57 -15.24 10.56 -13.84
C LYS A 57 -15.13 10.64 -12.31
N HIS A 58 -15.01 9.51 -11.63
CA HIS A 58 -14.97 9.44 -10.16
C HIS A 58 -13.58 9.71 -9.58
N ILE A 59 -12.54 9.70 -10.41
CA ILE A 59 -11.12 9.71 -9.97
C ILE A 59 -10.38 10.94 -10.47
N ARG A 60 -11.07 11.90 -11.05
CA ARG A 60 -10.44 13.14 -11.57
C ARG A 60 -9.71 13.93 -10.48
N ASP A 61 -10.10 13.73 -9.23
CA ASP A 61 -9.62 14.49 -8.09
C ASP A 61 -8.65 13.71 -7.19
N ILE A 62 -8.31 12.45 -7.55
CA ILE A 62 -7.32 11.66 -6.83
C ILE A 62 -5.98 11.77 -7.55
N ASP A 63 -5.01 12.40 -6.89
CA ASP A 63 -3.66 12.54 -7.41
C ASP A 63 -2.83 11.28 -7.16
N ASP A 64 -2.95 10.67 -5.97
CA ASP A 64 -2.20 9.48 -5.61
C ASP A 64 -2.87 8.69 -4.47
N ILE A 65 -2.43 7.43 -4.30
CA ILE A 65 -2.77 6.56 -3.18
C ILE A 65 -1.48 6.03 -2.60
N VAL A 66 -1.21 6.39 -1.36
CA VAL A 66 0.03 6.05 -0.68
C VAL A 66 -0.23 5.03 0.41
N ALA A 67 0.50 3.92 0.37
CA ALA A 67 0.50 2.92 1.42
C ALA A 67 1.55 3.24 2.49
N PHE A 68 1.26 2.85 3.73
CA PHE A 68 2.13 3.03 4.90
C PHE A 68 2.28 1.72 5.68
N GLY A 69 2.88 1.81 6.84
CA GLY A 69 2.96 0.72 7.79
C GLY A 69 3.67 -0.53 7.27
N SER A 70 3.17 -1.68 7.64
CA SER A 70 3.76 -2.98 7.30
C SER A 70 3.78 -3.26 5.80
N LEU A 71 2.78 -2.79 5.04
CA LEU A 71 2.75 -2.94 3.59
C LEU A 71 3.89 -2.17 2.92
N ALA A 72 4.08 -0.91 3.29
CA ALA A 72 5.12 -0.05 2.72
C ALA A 72 6.54 -0.52 3.07
N ARG A 73 6.71 -1.12 4.25
CA ARG A 73 8.00 -1.67 4.70
C ARG A 73 8.26 -3.11 4.26
N TYR A 74 7.35 -3.70 3.46
CA TYR A 74 7.44 -5.10 3.02
C TYR A 74 7.41 -6.12 4.18
N GLU A 75 6.70 -5.80 5.25
CA GLU A 75 6.56 -6.61 6.47
C GLU A 75 5.14 -7.18 6.64
N LEU A 76 4.35 -7.27 5.57
CA LEU A 76 2.95 -7.65 5.64
C LEU A 76 2.77 -9.05 6.20
N THR A 77 1.94 -9.17 7.23
CA THR A 77 1.49 -10.43 7.82
C THR A 77 -0.01 -10.65 7.58
N PRO A 78 -0.53 -11.86 7.79
CA PRO A 78 -1.97 -12.10 7.71
C PRO A 78 -2.82 -11.27 8.69
N ASN A 79 -2.21 -10.75 9.75
CA ASN A 79 -2.88 -9.97 10.80
C ASN A 79 -2.65 -8.45 10.69
N SER A 80 -1.93 -8.02 9.65
CA SER A 80 -1.67 -6.59 9.42
C SER A 80 -2.93 -5.83 9.06
N ASP A 81 -2.94 -4.55 9.38
CA ASP A 81 -3.89 -3.57 8.86
C ASP A 81 -3.43 -3.01 7.50
N LEU A 82 -4.36 -2.43 6.78
CA LEU A 82 -4.10 -1.72 5.54
C LEU A 82 -4.08 -0.22 5.83
N ASP A 83 -2.89 0.32 6.09
CA ASP A 83 -2.69 1.75 6.27
C ASP A 83 -2.44 2.42 4.92
N TYR A 84 -3.31 3.35 4.54
CA TYR A 84 -3.20 4.10 3.29
C TYR A 84 -3.75 5.52 3.46
N LEU A 85 -3.35 6.40 2.58
CA LEU A 85 -3.94 7.72 2.37
C LEU A 85 -4.26 7.90 0.89
N THR A 86 -5.35 8.59 0.61
CA THR A 86 -5.63 9.13 -0.70
C THR A 86 -5.18 10.59 -0.72
N ILE A 87 -4.36 10.98 -1.67
CA ILE A 87 -3.91 12.36 -1.84
C ILE A 87 -4.78 13.02 -2.90
N SER A 88 -5.33 14.18 -2.58
CA SER A 88 -6.20 14.93 -3.45
C SER A 88 -6.22 16.41 -3.10
N GLU A 89 -6.28 17.28 -4.11
CA GLU A 89 -6.54 18.71 -3.87
C GLU A 89 -7.95 18.98 -3.34
N ASN A 90 -8.90 18.07 -3.60
CA ASN A 90 -10.30 18.13 -3.17
C ASN A 90 -10.69 16.88 -2.35
N PRO A 91 -10.21 16.74 -1.11
CA PRO A 91 -10.39 15.51 -0.32
C PRO A 91 -11.86 15.14 -0.06
N GLU A 92 -12.76 16.12 0.00
CA GLU A 92 -14.20 15.89 0.25
C GLU A 92 -14.92 15.20 -0.92
N SER A 93 -14.38 15.30 -2.15
CA SER A 93 -14.99 14.73 -3.37
C SER A 93 -14.24 13.52 -3.93
N SER A 94 -13.13 13.13 -3.32
CA SER A 94 -12.17 12.16 -3.87
C SER A 94 -12.01 10.91 -3.03
N GLU A 95 -13.10 10.38 -2.50
CA GLU A 95 -13.07 9.12 -1.75
C GLU A 95 -13.05 7.91 -2.70
N ILE A 96 -12.13 6.99 -2.42
CA ILE A 96 -12.20 5.66 -3.04
C ILE A 96 -13.39 4.93 -2.41
N PRO A 97 -14.33 4.39 -3.22
CA PRO A 97 -15.46 3.68 -2.67
C PRO A 97 -15.05 2.56 -1.71
N ASP A 98 -15.67 2.50 -0.56
CA ASP A 98 -15.47 1.46 0.46
C ASP A 98 -15.48 0.05 -0.11
N ALA A 99 -16.29 -0.20 -1.13
CA ALA A 99 -16.35 -1.49 -1.81
C ALA A 99 -15.00 -1.90 -2.42
N ILE A 100 -14.25 -0.96 -3.00
CA ILE A 100 -12.93 -1.21 -3.59
C ILE A 100 -11.93 -1.49 -2.49
N ILE A 101 -11.89 -0.66 -1.45
CA ILE A 101 -10.99 -0.85 -0.31
C ILE A 101 -11.27 -2.18 0.40
N ASN A 102 -12.53 -2.52 0.62
CA ASN A 102 -12.91 -3.80 1.23
C ASN A 102 -12.51 -4.99 0.34
N ASN A 103 -12.63 -4.86 -0.98
CA ASN A 103 -12.19 -5.90 -1.90
C ASN A 103 -10.66 -6.06 -1.88
N ILE A 104 -9.91 -4.95 -1.88
CA ILE A 104 -8.46 -4.95 -1.71
C ILE A 104 -8.09 -5.68 -0.42
N ARG A 105 -8.66 -5.30 0.73
CA ARG A 105 -8.36 -5.92 2.03
C ARG A 105 -8.59 -7.44 2.05
N ARG A 106 -9.65 -7.91 1.39
CA ARG A 106 -10.01 -9.34 1.34
C ARG A 106 -9.14 -10.15 0.40
N THR A 107 -8.57 -9.53 -0.60
CA THR A 107 -7.87 -10.24 -1.69
C THR A 107 -6.36 -10.04 -1.69
N MET A 108 -5.83 -9.06 -0.94
CA MET A 108 -4.40 -8.78 -0.88
C MET A 108 -3.59 -9.95 -0.37
N VAL A 109 -4.09 -10.63 0.66
CA VAL A 109 -3.42 -11.78 1.25
C VAL A 109 -4.30 -13.00 1.10
N THR A 110 -3.78 -14.02 0.43
CA THR A 110 -4.51 -15.29 0.22
C THR A 110 -4.83 -15.93 1.57
N GLY A 111 -6.11 -16.23 1.80
CA GLY A 111 -6.58 -16.91 3.00
C GLY A 111 -6.74 -16.03 4.25
N SER A 112 -6.55 -14.72 4.13
CA SER A 112 -6.80 -13.78 5.24
C SER A 112 -7.32 -12.44 4.74
N GLU A 113 -8.03 -11.73 5.62
CA GLU A 113 -8.49 -10.36 5.38
C GLU A 113 -7.63 -9.40 6.21
N LEU A 114 -7.07 -8.38 5.56
CA LEU A 114 -6.35 -7.32 6.27
C LEU A 114 -7.32 -6.51 7.14
N LYS A 115 -6.88 -6.09 8.30
CA LYS A 115 -7.67 -5.22 9.17
C LYS A 115 -7.88 -3.85 8.54
N LYS A 116 -8.92 -3.16 8.99
CA LYS A 116 -9.10 -1.74 8.67
C LYS A 116 -7.98 -0.92 9.30
N PRO A 117 -7.65 0.27 8.75
CA PRO A 117 -6.74 1.20 9.41
C PRO A 117 -7.17 1.48 10.84
N GLY A 118 -6.23 1.75 11.72
CA GLY A 118 -6.51 2.14 13.10
C GLY A 118 -7.40 3.38 13.17
N THR A 119 -8.32 3.43 14.14
CA THR A 119 -9.34 4.50 14.28
C THR A 119 -8.77 5.83 14.77
N THR A 120 -7.55 5.85 15.29
CA THR A 120 -6.92 7.02 15.94
C THR A 120 -6.05 7.87 15.00
N GLY A 121 -5.97 7.52 13.72
CA GLY A 121 -5.07 8.17 12.77
C GLY A 121 -5.78 8.84 11.60
N ILE A 122 -4.95 9.35 10.71
CA ILE A 122 -5.35 9.93 9.42
C ILE A 122 -5.53 8.85 8.33
N PHE A 123 -5.09 7.62 8.60
CA PHE A 123 -5.12 6.53 7.63
C PHE A 123 -6.55 6.15 7.23
N GLY A 124 -6.70 5.75 5.98
CA GLY A 124 -8.01 5.42 5.40
C GLY A 124 -8.83 6.62 4.95
N LYS A 125 -8.23 7.82 4.89
CA LYS A 125 -8.90 9.07 4.51
C LYS A 125 -8.24 9.69 3.29
N SER A 126 -8.96 10.62 2.67
CA SER A 126 -8.40 11.55 1.69
C SER A 126 -7.81 12.76 2.42
N ILE A 127 -6.68 13.24 1.97
CA ILE A 127 -5.96 14.37 2.55
C ILE A 127 -5.44 15.31 1.46
N ASN A 128 -5.47 16.60 1.73
CA ASN A 128 -4.83 17.59 0.85
C ASN A 128 -3.30 17.53 1.02
N PRO A 129 -2.50 17.63 -0.07
CA PRO A 129 -1.05 17.63 -0.01
C PRO A 129 -0.44 18.62 0.99
N LYS A 130 -1.04 19.81 1.13
CA LYS A 130 -0.57 20.84 2.08
C LYS A 130 -0.80 20.43 3.53
N GLU A 131 -1.93 19.78 3.83
CA GLU A 131 -2.20 19.23 5.16
C GLU A 131 -1.26 18.07 5.48
N LEU A 132 -0.96 17.22 4.50
CA LEU A 132 0.00 16.15 4.67
C LEU A 132 1.36 16.69 5.10
N ILE A 133 1.88 17.72 4.43
CA ILE A 133 3.16 18.35 4.76
C ILE A 133 3.13 18.97 6.17
N SER A 134 2.05 19.66 6.53
CA SER A 134 1.94 20.29 7.84
C SER A 134 1.81 19.28 8.99
N ASN A 135 1.20 18.12 8.74
CA ASN A 135 0.97 17.09 9.76
C ASN A 135 2.15 16.12 9.94
N ILE A 136 3.09 16.05 9.00
CA ILE A 136 4.30 15.20 9.11
C ILE A 136 5.38 15.83 10.03
N GLY A 137 5.10 16.96 10.66
CA GLY A 137 5.97 17.51 11.72
C GLY A 137 7.17 18.29 11.20
N LEU A 138 7.09 18.84 10.03
CA LEU A 138 7.98 19.90 9.55
C LEU A 138 7.44 21.27 10.07
N GLN A 139 7.30 21.39 11.39
CA GLN A 139 7.10 22.67 12.04
C GLN A 139 8.44 23.33 12.32
#